data_9c23b52e78b60ead74f6bf8a46fae068
#
_entry.id   9c23b52e78b60ead74f6bf8a46fae068
#
_cell.length_a   1.000
_cell.length_b   1.000
_cell.length_c   1.000
_cell.angle_alpha   90.00
_cell.angle_beta   90.00
_cell.angle_gamma   90.00
#
_symmetry.space_group_name_H-M   'P 1'
#
loop_
_entity.id
_entity.type
_entity.pdbx_description
1 polymer ?
#
loop_
_entity_poly.entity_id
_entity_poly.type
_entity_poly.pdbx_seq_one_letter_code
_entity_poly.pdbx_strand_id
1 'polypeptide(L)'
;KKFEKIKLIENKENLGYCEGNNVGIRSAKGDFILILNPDTVVEPNWLEPLLDAYNSLGEGLYQPKILSLDKKQIFRSSGNQLHIFGFGFARDQGKIDNDQTKAIEKIGYASGTCLYTSKKVLEKIGLLDSFLFLYHDDLDLGWRAAQIGINSYYVPSSVIYHVESYAL
;
A
#
# COMPACT_ATOMS: atom_id res chain seq x y z
N LYS A 1 -23.70 -16.30 -4.40
CA LYS A 1 -22.50 -15.45 -4.07
C LYS A 1 -22.94 -14.38 -3.06
N LYS A 2 -22.21 -14.22 -1.97
CA LYS A 2 -22.54 -13.21 -0.93
C LYS A 2 -22.34 -11.77 -1.43
N PHE A 3 -21.52 -11.58 -2.47
CA PHE A 3 -21.21 -10.28 -3.05
C PHE A 3 -21.26 -10.37 -4.58
N GLU A 4 -22.26 -9.75 -5.19
CA GLU A 4 -22.50 -9.82 -6.65
C GLU A 4 -21.53 -8.98 -7.49
N LYS A 5 -20.96 -7.92 -6.88
CA LYS A 5 -20.06 -6.97 -7.57
C LYS A 5 -18.58 -7.38 -7.55
N ILE A 6 -18.23 -8.46 -6.84
CA ILE A 6 -16.86 -8.94 -6.76
C ILE A 6 -16.55 -9.81 -7.98
N LYS A 7 -15.47 -9.48 -8.69
CA LYS A 7 -14.88 -10.33 -9.72
C LYS A 7 -13.80 -11.19 -9.09
N LEU A 8 -14.05 -12.49 -8.99
CA LEU A 8 -13.02 -13.46 -8.59
C LEU A 8 -12.17 -13.83 -9.80
N ILE A 9 -10.86 -13.82 -9.64
CA ILE A 9 -9.88 -14.32 -10.60
C ILE A 9 -9.12 -15.47 -9.94
N GLU A 10 -9.30 -16.67 -10.46
CA GLU A 10 -8.62 -17.87 -9.98
C GLU A 10 -7.40 -18.15 -10.84
N ASN A 11 -6.22 -18.08 -10.24
CA ASN A 11 -4.98 -18.47 -10.92
C ASN A 11 -4.83 -19.99 -10.91
N LYS A 12 -4.25 -20.55 -11.96
CA LYS A 12 -4.02 -22.00 -12.08
C LYS A 12 -2.93 -22.52 -11.13
N GLU A 13 -2.08 -21.63 -10.67
CA GLU A 13 -0.93 -21.92 -9.81
C GLU A 13 -0.69 -20.75 -8.84
N ASN A 14 0.17 -20.93 -7.85
CA ASN A 14 0.60 -19.87 -6.96
C ASN A 14 1.59 -18.95 -7.67
N LEU A 15 1.14 -17.76 -8.06
CA LEU A 15 1.93 -16.75 -8.75
C LEU A 15 2.75 -15.85 -7.80
N GLY A 16 2.66 -16.09 -6.47
CA GLY A 16 3.19 -15.18 -5.47
C GLY A 16 2.39 -13.88 -5.34
N TYR A 17 2.87 -13.01 -4.48
CA TYR A 17 2.21 -11.74 -4.22
C TYR A 17 2.29 -10.79 -5.42
N CYS A 18 3.47 -10.65 -6.01
CA CYS A 18 3.72 -9.70 -7.09
C CYS A 18 2.87 -9.98 -8.32
N GLU A 19 3.01 -11.17 -8.92
CA GLU A 19 2.28 -11.50 -10.14
C GLU A 19 0.78 -11.70 -9.87
N GLY A 20 0.39 -12.21 -8.69
CA GLY A 20 -1.01 -12.28 -8.27
C GLY A 20 -1.69 -10.91 -8.30
N ASN A 21 -1.06 -9.87 -7.74
CA ASN A 21 -1.54 -8.50 -7.81
C ASN A 21 -1.52 -7.95 -9.25
N ASN A 22 -0.49 -8.24 -10.02
CA ASN A 22 -0.39 -7.82 -11.42
C ASN A 22 -1.54 -8.33 -12.28
N VAL A 23 -1.98 -9.57 -12.07
CA VAL A 23 -3.18 -10.14 -12.71
C VAL A 23 -4.41 -9.31 -12.36
N GLY A 24 -4.57 -8.95 -11.10
CA GLY A 24 -5.65 -8.08 -10.63
C GLY A 24 -5.59 -6.68 -11.26
N ILE A 25 -4.42 -6.05 -11.26
CA ILE A 25 -4.18 -4.71 -11.83
C ILE A 25 -4.53 -4.68 -13.33
N ARG A 26 -4.03 -5.65 -14.11
CA ARG A 26 -4.35 -5.76 -15.55
C ARG A 26 -5.85 -5.96 -15.82
N SER A 27 -6.55 -6.60 -14.90
CA SER A 27 -8.00 -6.88 -15.02
C SER A 27 -8.88 -5.72 -14.53
N ALA A 28 -8.33 -4.79 -13.77
CA ALA A 28 -9.06 -3.66 -13.20
C ALA A 28 -9.50 -2.69 -14.32
N LYS A 29 -10.71 -2.12 -14.18
CA LYS A 29 -11.30 -1.19 -15.16
C LYS A 29 -11.24 0.28 -14.70
N GLY A 30 -11.07 0.52 -13.41
CA GLY A 30 -10.99 1.88 -12.84
C GLY A 30 -9.69 2.58 -13.21
N ASP A 31 -9.66 3.91 -13.11
CA ASP A 31 -8.48 4.74 -13.32
C ASP A 31 -7.53 4.68 -12.12
N PHE A 32 -8.05 4.33 -10.96
CA PHE A 32 -7.30 4.16 -9.73
C PHE A 32 -7.17 2.68 -9.38
N ILE A 33 -6.04 2.35 -8.79
CA ILE A 33 -5.70 1.03 -8.29
C ILE A 33 -5.49 1.12 -6.78
N LEU A 34 -6.14 0.21 -6.08
CA LEU A 34 -5.92 -0.04 -4.66
C LEU A 34 -5.47 -1.48 -4.49
N ILE A 35 -4.24 -1.66 -4.04
CA ILE A 35 -3.75 -2.95 -3.55
C ILE A 35 -4.09 -3.01 -2.06
N LEU A 36 -4.73 -4.09 -1.62
CA LEU A 36 -5.14 -4.28 -0.23
C LEU A 36 -4.99 -5.74 0.16
N ASN A 37 -4.25 -6.02 1.20
CA ASN A 37 -4.08 -7.37 1.71
C ASN A 37 -5.40 -7.94 2.26
N PRO A 38 -5.66 -9.25 2.10
CA PRO A 38 -6.92 -9.87 2.53
C PRO A 38 -7.06 -9.96 4.06
N ASP A 39 -5.99 -9.80 4.82
CA ASP A 39 -5.92 -9.83 6.28
C ASP A 39 -5.98 -8.41 6.90
N THR A 40 -6.66 -7.50 6.22
CA THR A 40 -6.90 -6.14 6.68
C THR A 40 -8.36 -5.88 7.03
N VAL A 41 -8.59 -4.95 7.96
CA VAL A 41 -9.90 -4.36 8.26
C VAL A 41 -9.78 -2.86 8.10
N VAL A 42 -10.78 -2.23 7.47
CA VAL A 42 -10.76 -0.81 7.16
C VAL A 42 -11.74 -0.03 8.02
N GLU A 43 -11.40 1.22 8.39
CA GLU A 43 -12.33 2.13 9.05
C GLU A 43 -13.40 2.65 8.06
N PRO A 44 -14.58 3.09 8.54
CA PRO A 44 -15.53 3.81 7.69
C PRO A 44 -14.87 5.03 7.03
N ASN A 45 -15.20 5.28 5.77
CA ASN A 45 -14.72 6.43 4.97
C ASN A 45 -13.18 6.53 4.84
N TRP A 46 -12.46 5.40 4.97
CA TRP A 46 -10.99 5.36 4.92
C TRP A 46 -10.42 5.66 3.53
N LEU A 47 -11.20 5.44 2.47
CA LEU A 47 -10.74 5.60 1.09
C LEU A 47 -10.76 7.06 0.63
N GLU A 48 -11.72 7.84 1.11
CA GLU A 48 -11.88 9.25 0.72
C GLU A 48 -10.63 10.08 0.98
N PRO A 49 -9.95 10.00 2.16
CA PRO A 49 -8.72 10.75 2.38
C PRO A 49 -7.58 10.40 1.40
N LEU A 50 -7.50 9.16 0.91
CA LEU A 50 -6.51 8.78 -0.11
C LEU A 50 -6.82 9.44 -1.45
N LEU A 51 -8.09 9.48 -1.84
CA LEU A 51 -8.54 10.16 -3.05
C LEU A 51 -8.30 11.67 -2.96
N ASP A 52 -8.62 12.29 -1.82
CA ASP A 52 -8.38 13.73 -1.58
C ASP A 52 -6.90 14.07 -1.62
N ALA A 53 -6.06 13.21 -1.04
CA ALA A 53 -4.61 13.36 -1.11
C ALA A 53 -4.10 13.30 -2.56
N TYR A 54 -4.59 12.35 -3.34
CA TYR A 54 -4.24 12.25 -4.76
C TYR A 54 -4.71 13.48 -5.55
N ASN A 55 -5.93 13.96 -5.32
CA ASN A 55 -6.47 15.16 -5.99
C ASN A 55 -5.68 16.42 -5.65
N SER A 56 -5.10 16.50 -4.44
CA SER A 56 -4.34 17.66 -3.97
C SER A 56 -2.88 17.63 -4.36
N LEU A 57 -2.25 16.45 -4.36
CA LEU A 57 -0.81 16.28 -4.54
C LEU A 57 -0.43 15.69 -5.91
N GLY A 58 -1.39 15.13 -6.64
CA GLY A 58 -1.20 14.57 -7.97
C GLY A 58 -0.70 13.14 -7.99
N GLU A 59 0.07 12.81 -9.02
CA GLU A 59 0.61 11.46 -9.22
C GLU A 59 1.55 11.05 -8.09
N GLY A 60 1.27 9.90 -7.47
CA GLY A 60 2.02 9.39 -6.33
C GLY A 60 1.59 8.00 -5.90
N LEU A 61 2.31 7.44 -4.95
CA LEU A 61 1.97 6.21 -4.22
C LEU A 61 1.51 6.60 -2.82
N TYR A 62 0.30 6.23 -2.43
CA TYR A 62 -0.32 6.67 -1.18
C TYR A 62 -0.56 5.49 -0.25
N GLN A 63 -0.17 5.67 1.01
CA GLN A 63 -0.32 4.69 2.08
C GLN A 63 -1.18 5.26 3.20
N PRO A 64 -2.20 4.52 3.70
CA PRO A 64 -2.94 4.88 4.91
C PRO A 64 -2.09 4.68 6.17
N LYS A 65 -2.61 5.14 7.32
CA LYS A 65 -2.19 4.71 8.64
C LYS A 65 -2.48 3.22 8.80
N ILE A 66 -1.47 2.41 9.08
CA ILE A 66 -1.61 0.98 9.30
C ILE A 66 -1.39 0.67 10.77
N LEU A 67 -2.44 0.22 11.44
CA LEU A 67 -2.42 -0.17 12.85
C LEU A 67 -2.53 -1.69 13.00
N SER A 68 -2.16 -2.21 14.16
CA SER A 68 -2.37 -3.61 14.51
C SER A 68 -3.86 -3.88 14.71
N LEU A 69 -4.40 -4.96 14.13
CA LEU A 69 -5.79 -5.36 14.36
C LEU A 69 -6.02 -5.78 15.82
N ASP A 70 -5.06 -6.47 16.43
CA ASP A 70 -5.16 -6.97 17.79
C ASP A 70 -4.95 -5.87 18.84
N LYS A 71 -4.04 -4.93 18.54
CA LYS A 71 -3.68 -3.81 19.41
C LYS A 71 -3.90 -2.49 18.66
N LYS A 72 -5.17 -2.10 18.55
CA LYS A 72 -5.63 -1.00 17.68
C LYS A 72 -4.93 0.35 17.82
N GLN A 73 -4.15 0.55 18.87
CA GLN A 73 -3.35 1.77 19.10
C GLN A 73 -1.87 1.59 18.75
N ILE A 74 -1.46 0.42 18.25
CA ILE A 74 -0.06 0.15 17.92
C ILE A 74 0.14 0.24 16.42
N PHE A 75 1.11 1.06 15.99
CA PHE A 75 1.50 1.15 14.60
C PHE A 75 2.07 -0.15 14.06
N ARG A 76 1.61 -0.53 12.88
CA ARG A 76 2.32 -1.44 11.98
C ARG A 76 3.20 -0.62 11.03
N SER A 77 2.69 0.51 10.54
CA SER A 77 3.46 1.48 9.77
C SER A 77 2.76 2.84 9.74
N SER A 78 3.52 3.91 9.96
CA SER A 78 3.16 5.29 9.66
C SER A 78 3.87 5.80 8.39
N GLY A 79 4.04 4.92 7.41
CA GLY A 79 4.86 5.11 6.23
C GLY A 79 6.18 4.34 6.33
N ASN A 80 6.77 4.01 5.19
CA ASN A 80 8.02 3.29 5.16
C ASN A 80 9.16 4.20 4.70
N GLN A 81 10.36 3.90 5.17
CA GLN A 81 11.57 4.67 4.87
C GLN A 81 12.58 3.82 4.13
N LEU A 82 13.33 4.48 3.25
CA LEU A 82 14.45 3.89 2.54
C LEU A 82 15.76 4.34 3.17
N HIS A 83 16.62 3.38 3.47
CA HIS A 83 17.98 3.67 3.85
C HIS A 83 18.86 3.78 2.58
N ILE A 84 19.90 4.61 2.63
CA ILE A 84 20.83 4.84 1.50
C ILE A 84 21.47 3.55 0.95
N PHE A 85 21.58 2.51 1.78
CA PHE A 85 22.08 1.20 1.38
C PHE A 85 20.99 0.24 0.87
N GLY A 86 19.78 0.73 0.55
CA GLY A 86 18.70 -0.06 -0.02
C GLY A 86 17.86 -0.84 0.98
N PHE A 87 18.04 -0.64 2.28
CA PHE A 87 17.17 -1.25 3.29
C PHE A 87 15.88 -0.46 3.48
N GLY A 88 14.75 -1.17 3.51
CA GLY A 88 13.45 -0.62 3.86
C GLY A 88 13.05 -0.94 5.29
N PHE A 89 12.38 -0.03 5.97
CA PHE A 89 11.82 -0.25 7.29
C PHE A 89 10.51 0.52 7.51
N ALA A 90 9.61 -0.09 8.28
CA ALA A 90 8.36 0.54 8.66
C ALA A 90 8.60 1.57 9.77
N ARG A 91 8.19 2.84 9.52
CA ARG A 91 8.26 3.90 10.51
C ARG A 91 7.27 3.63 11.63
N ASP A 92 7.67 3.94 12.85
CA ASP A 92 6.90 3.83 14.10
C ASP A 92 6.36 2.43 14.44
N GLN A 93 6.82 1.38 13.76
CA GLN A 93 6.39 0.03 14.06
C GLN A 93 6.55 -0.30 15.57
N GLY A 94 5.47 -0.79 16.17
CA GLY A 94 5.41 -1.14 17.59
C GLY A 94 5.19 0.03 18.55
N LYS A 95 5.19 1.27 18.09
CA LYS A 95 4.86 2.44 18.91
C LYS A 95 3.36 2.66 19.04
N ILE A 96 2.96 3.35 20.10
CA ILE A 96 1.57 3.77 20.33
C ILE A 96 1.24 4.95 19.40
N ASP A 97 0.09 4.89 18.74
CA ASP A 97 -0.49 6.03 18.03
C ASP A 97 -1.14 7.00 19.02
N ASN A 98 -0.54 8.16 19.18
CA ASN A 98 -1.04 9.28 19.99
C ASN A 98 -1.48 10.43 19.07
N ASP A 99 -1.88 10.16 17.83
CA ASP A 99 -2.20 11.17 16.82
C ASP A 99 -1.07 12.20 16.58
N GLN A 100 0.17 11.77 16.73
CA GLN A 100 1.35 12.63 16.62
C GLN A 100 1.56 13.18 15.21
N THR A 101 1.07 12.48 14.17
CA THR A 101 1.14 12.92 12.78
C THR A 101 -0.26 13.15 12.24
N LYS A 102 -0.60 14.39 11.93
CA LYS A 102 -1.92 14.79 11.38
C LYS A 102 -1.84 15.24 9.93
N ALA A 103 -0.68 15.64 9.45
CA ALA A 103 -0.46 16.10 8.09
C ALA A 103 -0.02 14.93 7.19
N ILE A 104 -0.32 15.06 5.89
CA ILE A 104 0.23 14.16 4.88
C ILE A 104 1.74 14.40 4.79
N GLU A 105 2.52 13.33 4.79
CA GLU A 105 3.98 13.38 4.75
C GLU A 105 4.54 12.58 3.59
N LYS A 106 5.65 13.06 3.01
CA LYS A 106 6.45 12.24 2.10
C LYS A 106 7.15 11.14 2.86
N ILE A 107 7.14 9.94 2.28
CA ILE A 107 7.77 8.74 2.81
C ILE A 107 8.68 8.11 1.75
N GLY A 108 9.50 7.17 2.15
CA GLY A 108 10.40 6.47 1.24
C GLY A 108 9.66 5.58 0.23
N TYR A 109 8.68 4.82 0.70
CA TYR A 109 7.80 4.01 -0.15
C TYR A 109 6.50 3.68 0.58
N ALA A 110 5.44 3.40 -0.19
CA ALA A 110 4.15 2.98 0.34
C ALA A 110 4.14 1.46 0.53
N SER A 111 3.58 0.98 1.66
CA SER A 111 3.51 -0.45 1.98
C SER A 111 2.57 -1.21 1.05
N GLY A 112 2.99 -2.39 0.61
CA GLY A 112 2.16 -3.35 -0.11
C GLY A 112 0.93 -3.83 0.67
N THR A 113 0.91 -3.72 1.99
CA THR A 113 -0.28 -4.00 2.80
C THR A 113 -1.50 -3.21 2.33
N CYS A 114 -1.30 -1.92 2.01
CA CYS A 114 -2.30 -1.07 1.38
C CYS A 114 -1.61 0.06 0.60
N LEU A 115 -1.74 0.02 -0.71
CA LEU A 115 -1.17 1.01 -1.62
C LEU A 115 -2.24 1.52 -2.57
N TYR A 116 -2.44 2.84 -2.59
CA TYR A 116 -3.36 3.52 -3.51
C TYR A 116 -2.57 4.34 -4.52
N THR A 117 -2.94 4.24 -5.80
CA THR A 117 -2.31 4.98 -6.89
C THR A 117 -3.22 5.03 -8.11
N SER A 118 -2.77 5.64 -9.21
CA SER A 118 -3.46 5.59 -10.50
C SER A 118 -2.81 4.61 -11.47
N LYS A 119 -3.60 4.13 -12.45
CA LYS A 119 -3.04 3.34 -13.56
C LYS A 119 -1.94 4.09 -14.30
N LYS A 120 -2.10 5.40 -14.51
CA LYS A 120 -1.08 6.24 -15.15
C LYS A 120 0.27 6.21 -14.44
N VAL A 121 0.27 6.15 -13.11
CA VAL A 121 1.50 6.00 -12.34
C VAL A 121 2.12 4.64 -12.61
N LEU A 122 1.33 3.56 -12.54
CA LEU A 122 1.83 2.20 -12.81
C LEU A 122 2.30 2.01 -14.26
N GLU A 123 1.70 2.70 -15.22
CA GLU A 123 2.17 2.71 -16.61
C GLU A 123 3.56 3.36 -16.75
N LYS A 124 3.88 4.36 -15.92
CA LYS A 124 5.17 5.05 -15.92
C LYS A 124 6.27 4.28 -15.19
N ILE A 125 5.94 3.69 -14.05
CA ILE A 125 6.93 3.01 -13.18
C ILE A 125 7.00 1.50 -13.42
N GLY A 126 6.05 0.93 -14.16
CA GLY A 126 5.87 -0.52 -14.31
C GLY A 126 5.03 -1.12 -13.17
N LEU A 127 4.64 -2.37 -13.33
CA LEU A 127 3.93 -3.15 -12.33
C LEU A 127 4.91 -3.68 -11.25
N LEU A 128 4.39 -4.49 -10.31
CA LEU A 128 5.23 -5.21 -9.35
C LEU A 128 6.17 -6.18 -10.09
N ASP A 129 7.43 -6.27 -9.66
CA ASP A 129 8.38 -7.19 -10.27
C ASP A 129 8.05 -8.63 -9.86
N SER A 130 7.57 -9.44 -10.82
CA SER A 130 7.19 -10.83 -10.58
C SER A 130 8.36 -11.72 -10.15
N PHE A 131 9.61 -11.33 -10.42
CA PHE A 131 10.81 -12.04 -9.97
C PHE A 131 10.90 -12.08 -8.44
N LEU A 132 10.42 -11.04 -7.75
CA LEU A 132 10.48 -10.95 -6.28
C LEU A 132 9.53 -11.92 -5.59
N PHE A 133 8.56 -12.46 -6.26
CA PHE A 133 7.55 -13.40 -5.76
C PHE A 133 6.80 -12.90 -4.52
N LEU A 134 7.52 -12.62 -3.42
CA LEU A 134 7.02 -12.15 -2.13
C LEU A 134 8.11 -11.32 -1.42
N TYR A 135 7.71 -10.21 -0.77
CA TYR A 135 8.55 -9.23 -0.07
C TYR A 135 9.41 -8.35 -1.01
N HIS A 136 9.74 -7.18 -0.52
CA HIS A 136 10.50 -6.13 -1.21
C HIS A 136 9.87 -5.55 -2.48
N ASP A 137 8.70 -6.02 -2.86
CA ASP A 137 7.94 -5.55 -4.01
C ASP A 137 7.50 -4.09 -3.87
N ASP A 138 7.08 -3.70 -2.67
CA ASP A 138 6.68 -2.35 -2.32
C ASP A 138 7.89 -1.39 -2.25
N LEU A 139 9.01 -1.86 -1.74
CA LEU A 139 10.27 -1.13 -1.72
C LEU A 139 10.78 -0.90 -3.15
N ASP A 140 10.81 -1.93 -3.99
CA ASP A 140 11.20 -1.83 -5.40
C ASP A 140 10.30 -0.85 -6.17
N LEU A 141 8.97 -0.98 -6.01
CA LEU A 141 8.01 -0.10 -6.67
C LEU A 141 8.23 1.37 -6.26
N GLY A 142 8.40 1.62 -4.95
CA GLY A 142 8.67 2.95 -4.42
C GLY A 142 10.02 3.50 -4.88
N TRP A 143 11.05 2.65 -4.98
CA TRP A 143 12.37 3.04 -5.50
C TRP A 143 12.29 3.47 -6.96
N ARG A 144 11.65 2.67 -7.82
CA ARG A 144 11.44 3.00 -9.24
C ARG A 144 10.63 4.29 -9.41
N ALA A 145 9.60 4.50 -8.60
CA ALA A 145 8.81 5.73 -8.58
C ALA A 145 9.70 6.95 -8.24
N ALA A 146 10.52 6.85 -7.19
CA ALA A 146 11.40 7.93 -6.75
C ALA A 146 12.45 8.32 -7.83
N GLN A 147 12.97 7.35 -8.59
CA GLN A 147 13.94 7.61 -9.67
C GLN A 147 13.40 8.50 -10.79
N ILE A 148 12.09 8.52 -10.99
CA ILE A 148 11.44 9.38 -12.00
C ILE A 148 10.66 10.54 -11.38
N GLY A 149 10.92 10.85 -10.08
CA GLY A 149 10.33 11.99 -9.38
C GLY A 149 8.90 11.78 -8.88
N ILE A 150 8.37 10.57 -8.91
CA ILE A 150 7.07 10.23 -8.33
C ILE A 150 7.25 9.91 -6.84
N ASN A 151 6.58 10.68 -5.97
CA ASN A 151 6.72 10.56 -4.52
C ASN A 151 5.77 9.52 -3.93
N SER A 152 6.16 8.97 -2.79
CA SER A 152 5.27 8.20 -1.90
C SER A 152 4.80 9.08 -0.74
N TYR A 153 3.56 8.90 -0.29
CA TYR A 153 2.91 9.70 0.74
C TYR A 153 2.22 8.83 1.79
N TYR A 154 2.37 9.23 3.05
CA TYR A 154 1.61 8.74 4.18
C TYR A 154 0.40 9.63 4.42
N VAL A 155 -0.80 9.05 4.51
CA VAL A 155 -2.08 9.76 4.69
C VAL A 155 -2.68 9.35 6.04
N PRO A 156 -2.41 10.08 7.13
CA PRO A 156 -2.78 9.70 8.50
C PRO A 156 -4.28 9.67 8.77
N SER A 157 -5.08 10.41 8.00
CA SER A 157 -6.54 10.43 8.11
C SER A 157 -7.23 9.22 7.47
N SER A 158 -6.51 8.44 6.67
CA SER A 158 -6.95 7.14 6.19
C SER A 158 -6.43 6.05 7.14
N VAL A 159 -7.30 5.24 7.72
CA VAL A 159 -6.91 4.26 8.76
C VAL A 159 -7.36 2.86 8.38
N ILE A 160 -6.43 1.92 8.45
CA ILE A 160 -6.69 0.49 8.32
C ILE A 160 -6.01 -0.29 9.45
N TYR A 161 -6.50 -1.48 9.71
CA TYR A 161 -5.92 -2.44 10.64
C TYR A 161 -5.42 -3.67 9.88
N HIS A 162 -4.26 -4.16 10.28
CA HIS A 162 -3.63 -5.34 9.68
C HIS A 162 -3.37 -6.39 10.76
N VAL A 163 -3.64 -7.65 10.44
CA VAL A 163 -3.35 -8.78 11.35
C VAL A 163 -1.84 -8.88 11.53
N GLU A 164 -1.40 -9.22 12.73
CA GLU A 164 0.00 -9.54 12.97
C GLU A 164 0.30 -10.91 12.35
N SER A 165 0.94 -10.92 11.18
CA SER A 165 1.44 -12.16 10.61
C SER A 165 2.60 -12.62 11.49
N TYR A 166 2.36 -13.62 12.33
CA TYR A 166 3.46 -14.41 12.86
C TYR A 166 4.01 -15.19 11.68
N ALA A 167 5.20 -14.81 11.20
CA ALA A 167 5.92 -15.64 10.24
C ALA A 167 6.09 -17.01 10.89
N LEU A 168 5.41 -18.02 10.34
CA LEU A 168 5.61 -19.41 10.68
C LEU A 168 6.96 -19.88 10.14
#